data_c78bf9552f01e3d2d656beb45ca16b6a
#
_entry.id   c78bf9552f01e3d2d656beb45ca16b6a
#
_cell.length_a   1.000
_cell.length_b   1.000
_cell.length_c   1.000
_cell.angle_alpha   90.00
_cell.angle_beta   90.00
_cell.angle_gamma   90.00
#
_symmetry.space_group_name_H-M   'P 1'
#
loop_
_entity.id
_entity.type
_entity.pdbx_description
1 polymer ?
#
loop_
_entity_poly.entity_id
_entity_poly.type
_entity_poly.pdbx_seq_one_letter_code
_entity_poly.pdbx_strand_id
1 'polypeptide(L)'
;MKKTITEYQLRKIVKESIKKVLKENIEGGDYINREKLHERIVSLLNEVCDTYDFGENGARILKDDYVEEYAEYLTNSIADSMRNYVSSGNYSISGNFNNIKRDFETEHNGASFDKVIEMIRNGVSNEITEEFKDWSENWFWQTFGTYNIKYNFAEAANEFLEGMEN
;
A
#
# COMPACT_ATOMS: atom_id res chain seq x y z
N MET A 1 -1.97 30.79 -30.03
CA MET A 1 -0.87 29.87 -29.67
C MET A 1 -1.44 28.62 -28.97
N LYS A 2 -1.32 27.44 -29.56
CA LYS A 2 -1.67 26.18 -28.89
C LYS A 2 -0.51 25.83 -27.97
N LYS A 3 -0.74 25.82 -26.64
CA LYS A 3 0.25 25.32 -25.69
C LYS A 3 0.31 23.79 -25.83
N THR A 4 1.40 23.27 -26.33
CA THR A 4 1.67 21.85 -26.40
C THR A 4 2.04 21.39 -24.98
N ILE A 5 1.22 20.54 -24.38
CA ILE A 5 1.52 19.92 -23.09
C ILE A 5 2.61 18.90 -23.33
N THR A 6 3.70 18.95 -22.56
CA THR A 6 4.76 17.96 -22.63
C THR A 6 4.28 16.64 -22.02
N GLU A 7 4.85 15.51 -22.43
CA GLU A 7 4.51 14.18 -21.88
C GLU A 7 4.64 14.15 -20.35
N TYR A 8 5.66 14.78 -19.82
CA TYR A 8 5.84 14.96 -18.37
C TYR A 8 4.68 15.71 -17.71
N GLN A 9 4.21 16.80 -18.32
CA GLN A 9 3.06 17.56 -17.80
C GLN A 9 1.77 16.74 -17.89
N LEU A 10 1.59 15.95 -18.95
CA LEU A 10 0.45 15.06 -19.10
C LEU A 10 0.46 13.97 -18.01
N ARG A 11 1.59 13.32 -17.79
CA ARG A 11 1.76 12.32 -16.71
C ARG A 11 1.48 12.92 -15.34
N LYS A 12 1.96 14.13 -15.07
CA LYS A 12 1.70 14.84 -13.81
C LYS A 12 0.21 15.15 -13.62
N ILE A 13 -0.48 15.64 -14.67
CA ILE A 13 -1.93 15.93 -14.64
C ILE A 13 -2.73 14.64 -14.42
N VAL A 14 -2.38 13.55 -15.10
CA VAL A 14 -3.02 12.25 -14.93
C VAL A 14 -2.81 11.73 -13.51
N LYS A 15 -1.60 11.82 -12.98
CA LYS A 15 -1.26 11.43 -11.61
C LYS A 15 -2.05 12.24 -10.56
N GLU A 16 -2.16 13.55 -10.74
CA GLU A 16 -2.94 14.43 -9.86
C GLU A 16 -4.46 14.16 -9.97
N SER A 17 -4.94 13.87 -11.18
CA SER A 17 -6.35 13.52 -11.41
C SER A 17 -6.70 12.18 -10.78
N ILE A 18 -5.84 11.17 -10.89
CA ILE A 18 -6.00 9.87 -10.24
C ILE A 18 -5.99 10.05 -8.71
N LYS A 19 -5.05 10.83 -8.16
CA LYS A 19 -5.03 11.15 -6.72
C LYS A 19 -6.32 11.84 -6.26
N LYS A 20 -6.88 12.71 -7.07
CA LYS A 20 -8.13 13.41 -6.76
C LYS A 20 -9.34 12.47 -6.80
N VAL A 21 -9.45 11.63 -7.82
CA VAL A 21 -10.53 10.62 -7.95
C VAL A 21 -10.43 9.56 -6.83
N LEU A 22 -9.22 9.16 -6.45
CA LEU A 22 -9.01 8.25 -5.32
C LEU A 22 -9.41 8.90 -3.99
N LYS A 23 -9.17 10.21 -3.79
CA LYS A 23 -9.65 10.96 -2.62
C LYS A 23 -11.17 11.12 -2.57
N GLU A 24 -11.84 11.29 -3.71
CA GLU A 24 -13.29 11.47 -3.78
C GLU A 24 -14.07 10.16 -3.67
N ASN A 25 -13.46 9.00 -3.93
CA ASN A 25 -14.07 7.67 -3.74
C ASN A 25 -13.97 7.12 -2.31
N ILE A 26 -13.52 7.91 -1.34
CA ILE A 26 -13.36 7.52 0.08
C ILE A 26 -14.68 7.65 0.88
N GLU A 27 -15.83 7.55 0.27
CA GLU A 27 -17.11 7.42 1.02
C GLU A 27 -17.37 6.00 1.57
N GLY A 28 -16.43 5.08 1.45
CA GLY A 28 -16.56 3.70 1.91
C GLY A 28 -15.33 3.20 2.64
N GLY A 29 -15.02 3.73 3.84
CA GLY A 29 -14.14 3.12 4.82
C GLY A 29 -12.77 2.70 4.29
N ASP A 30 -11.81 3.59 4.32
CA ASP A 30 -10.40 3.21 4.15
C ASP A 30 -9.98 2.47 5.42
N TYR A 31 -9.87 1.15 5.32
CA TYR A 31 -9.57 0.26 6.45
C TYR A 31 -8.08 0.18 6.78
N ILE A 32 -7.25 0.93 6.07
CA ILE A 32 -5.83 1.08 6.31
C ILE A 32 -5.44 2.55 6.19
N ASN A 33 -4.48 2.99 6.97
CA ASN A 33 -3.93 4.34 6.81
C ASN A 33 -3.03 4.39 5.58
N ARG A 34 -3.61 4.73 4.42
CA ARG A 34 -2.93 4.71 3.12
C ARG A 34 -1.72 5.64 3.06
N GLU A 35 -1.84 6.82 3.64
CA GLU A 35 -0.77 7.82 3.62
C GLU A 35 0.45 7.31 4.40
N LYS A 36 0.22 6.83 5.61
CA LYS A 36 1.26 6.28 6.47
C LYS A 36 1.89 5.01 5.89
N LEU A 37 1.07 4.11 5.32
CA LEU A 37 1.56 2.91 4.65
C LEU A 37 2.41 3.28 3.42
N HIS A 38 1.93 4.22 2.61
CA HIS A 38 2.65 4.70 1.42
C HIS A 38 4.02 5.29 1.80
N GLU A 39 4.07 6.17 2.79
CA GLU A 39 5.33 6.76 3.29
C GLU A 39 6.33 5.70 3.74
N ARG A 40 5.86 4.69 4.47
CA ARG A 40 6.73 3.58 4.91
C ARG A 40 7.23 2.74 3.75
N ILE A 41 6.38 2.46 2.75
CA ILE A 41 6.78 1.73 1.54
C ILE A 41 7.82 2.53 0.76
N VAL A 42 7.58 3.83 0.51
CA VAL A 42 8.55 4.70 -0.17
C VAL A 42 9.90 4.71 0.55
N SER A 43 9.90 4.83 1.88
CA SER A 43 11.13 4.78 2.69
C SER A 43 11.88 3.46 2.51
N LEU A 44 11.13 2.33 2.51
CA LEU A 44 11.70 1.00 2.33
C LEU A 44 12.29 0.78 0.93
N LEU A 45 11.60 1.25 -0.12
CA LEU A 45 12.09 1.14 -1.49
C LEU A 45 13.32 2.02 -1.74
N ASN A 46 13.37 3.21 -1.15
CA ASN A 46 14.55 4.05 -1.19
C ASN A 46 15.76 3.39 -0.49
N GLU A 47 15.54 2.70 0.63
CA GLU A 47 16.58 1.91 1.29
C GLU A 47 17.11 0.81 0.37
N VAL A 48 16.25 0.15 -0.41
CA VAL A 48 16.68 -0.84 -1.42
C VAL A 48 17.55 -0.19 -2.48
N CYS A 49 17.17 0.98 -3.00
CA CYS A 49 17.97 1.71 -3.98
C CYS A 49 19.36 2.11 -3.46
N ASP A 50 19.48 2.35 -2.13
CA ASP A 50 20.74 2.70 -1.50
C ASP A 50 21.63 1.49 -1.17
N THR A 51 21.05 0.31 -1.00
CA THR A 51 21.74 -0.89 -0.50
C THR A 51 22.04 -1.93 -1.59
N TYR A 52 21.24 -1.96 -2.68
CA TYR A 52 21.45 -2.84 -3.81
C TYR A 52 22.35 -2.17 -4.85
N ASP A 53 23.13 -2.98 -5.56
CA ASP A 53 24.04 -2.51 -6.61
C ASP A 53 23.29 -2.37 -7.95
N PHE A 54 22.54 -1.29 -8.09
CA PHE A 54 21.94 -0.87 -9.37
C PHE A 54 22.86 0.06 -10.18
N GLY A 55 24.05 0.34 -9.68
CA GLY A 55 24.90 1.42 -10.16
C GLY A 55 24.35 2.81 -9.79
N GLU A 56 25.23 3.81 -9.80
CA GLU A 56 24.87 5.17 -9.33
C GLU A 56 23.72 5.80 -10.17
N ASN A 57 23.78 5.65 -11.49
CA ASN A 57 22.73 6.14 -12.38
C ASN A 57 21.42 5.35 -12.24
N GLY A 58 21.49 4.02 -12.09
CA GLY A 58 20.32 3.17 -11.93
C GLY A 58 19.57 3.50 -10.63
N ALA A 59 20.27 3.62 -9.51
CA ALA A 59 19.68 3.99 -8.23
C ALA A 59 18.98 5.37 -8.29
N ARG A 60 19.59 6.35 -8.99
CA ARG A 60 18.99 7.67 -9.19
C ARG A 60 17.72 7.60 -10.02
N ILE A 61 17.74 6.90 -11.15
CA ILE A 61 16.57 6.73 -12.03
C ILE A 61 15.44 6.06 -11.27
N LEU A 62 15.71 5.00 -10.52
CA LEU A 62 14.70 4.31 -9.72
C LEU A 62 14.03 5.24 -8.71
N LYS A 63 14.82 6.08 -8.00
CA LYS A 63 14.29 7.03 -7.02
C LYS A 63 13.46 8.14 -7.67
N ASP A 64 13.89 8.64 -8.81
CA ASP A 64 13.24 9.77 -9.46
C ASP A 64 11.94 9.34 -10.21
N ASP A 65 11.94 8.16 -10.84
CA ASP A 65 10.92 7.78 -11.81
C ASP A 65 10.08 6.55 -11.39
N TYR A 66 10.60 5.65 -10.56
CA TYR A 66 9.98 4.34 -10.33
C TYR A 66 9.53 4.07 -8.89
N VAL A 67 10.27 4.53 -7.88
CA VAL A 67 9.97 4.25 -6.46
C VAL A 67 8.55 4.69 -6.09
N GLU A 68 8.17 5.90 -6.46
CA GLU A 68 6.85 6.46 -6.13
C GLU A 68 5.72 5.69 -6.82
N GLU A 69 5.91 5.33 -8.10
CA GLU A 69 4.93 4.57 -8.88
C GLU A 69 4.73 3.16 -8.30
N TYR A 70 5.82 2.49 -7.98
CA TYR A 70 5.76 1.15 -7.38
C TYR A 70 5.16 1.18 -5.97
N ALA A 71 5.51 2.18 -5.16
CA ALA A 71 4.92 2.38 -3.84
C ALA A 71 3.41 2.63 -3.91
N GLU A 72 2.94 3.43 -4.87
CA GLU A 72 1.53 3.66 -5.10
C GLU A 72 0.80 2.38 -5.51
N TYR A 73 1.39 1.59 -6.42
CA TYR A 73 0.86 0.28 -6.80
C TYR A 73 0.71 -0.66 -5.60
N LEU A 74 1.75 -0.80 -4.77
CA LEU A 74 1.70 -1.65 -3.58
C LEU A 74 0.67 -1.16 -2.57
N THR A 75 0.65 0.14 -2.28
CA THR A 75 -0.31 0.74 -1.35
C THR A 75 -1.75 0.48 -1.79
N ASN A 76 -2.05 0.64 -3.08
CA ASN A 76 -3.36 0.38 -3.63
C ASN A 76 -3.74 -1.10 -3.56
N SER A 77 -2.82 -1.98 -3.93
CA SER A 77 -3.03 -3.44 -3.88
C SER A 77 -3.35 -3.92 -2.46
N ILE A 78 -2.62 -3.41 -1.47
CA ILE A 78 -2.82 -3.74 -0.06
C ILE A 78 -4.14 -3.20 0.45
N ALA A 79 -4.46 -1.92 0.17
CA ALA A 79 -5.70 -1.29 0.59
C ALA A 79 -6.92 -1.97 -0.04
N ASP A 80 -6.85 -2.36 -1.31
CA ASP A 80 -7.92 -3.08 -1.99
C ASP A 80 -8.09 -4.50 -1.45
N SER A 81 -6.99 -5.17 -1.13
CA SER A 81 -7.04 -6.49 -0.46
C SER A 81 -7.71 -6.39 0.90
N MET A 82 -7.37 -5.38 1.70
CA MET A 82 -7.99 -5.14 3.00
C MET A 82 -9.47 -4.77 2.87
N ARG A 83 -9.83 -3.92 1.90
CA ARG A 83 -11.24 -3.57 1.61
C ARG A 83 -12.06 -4.79 1.24
N ASN A 84 -11.55 -5.61 0.33
CA ASN A 84 -12.20 -6.84 -0.08
C ASN A 84 -12.36 -7.82 1.08
N TYR A 85 -11.35 -7.92 1.92
CA TYR A 85 -11.36 -8.70 3.14
C TYR A 85 -12.47 -8.27 4.10
N VAL A 86 -12.57 -6.98 4.40
CA VAL A 86 -13.60 -6.45 5.29
C VAL A 86 -15.00 -6.50 4.67
N SER A 87 -15.13 -6.23 3.35
CA SER A 87 -16.43 -6.13 2.68
C SER A 87 -17.07 -7.47 2.41
N SER A 88 -16.28 -8.49 2.05
CA SER A 88 -16.82 -9.79 1.62
C SER A 88 -17.38 -10.62 2.76
N GLY A 89 -16.97 -10.35 4.00
CA GLY A 89 -17.19 -11.27 5.11
C GLY A 89 -16.57 -12.66 4.84
N ASN A 90 -15.94 -12.81 3.69
CA ASN A 90 -15.37 -14.04 3.20
C ASN A 90 -13.88 -14.00 3.51
N TYR A 91 -13.57 -14.51 4.64
CA TYR A 91 -12.29 -14.47 5.31
C TYR A 91 -11.22 -15.35 4.67
N SER A 92 -11.26 -15.56 3.38
CA SER A 92 -10.26 -16.33 2.66
C SER A 92 -9.20 -15.45 1.99
N ILE A 93 -8.52 -14.63 2.75
CA ILE A 93 -7.18 -14.26 2.37
C ILE A 93 -6.28 -15.39 2.84
N SER A 94 -6.03 -16.34 1.92
CA SER A 94 -4.99 -17.37 1.98
C SER A 94 -4.58 -17.85 3.38
N GLY A 95 -5.17 -18.94 3.84
CA GLY A 95 -4.59 -19.84 4.87
C GLY A 95 -4.32 -19.30 6.26
N ASN A 96 -4.17 -17.99 6.43
CA ASN A 96 -3.75 -17.37 7.69
C ASN A 96 -4.84 -16.58 8.44
N PHE A 97 -6.08 -16.60 7.95
CA PHE A 97 -7.15 -15.80 8.57
C PHE A 97 -7.37 -16.14 10.05
N ASN A 98 -7.40 -17.41 10.38
CA ASN A 98 -7.59 -17.83 11.79
C ASN A 98 -6.46 -17.33 12.70
N ASN A 99 -5.25 -17.19 12.17
CA ASN A 99 -4.13 -16.61 12.90
C ASN A 99 -4.32 -15.11 13.08
N ILE A 100 -4.70 -14.41 12.02
CA ILE A 100 -4.98 -12.97 12.05
C ILE A 100 -6.08 -12.63 13.04
N LYS A 101 -7.19 -13.37 12.99
CA LYS A 101 -8.31 -13.22 13.91
C LYS A 101 -7.86 -13.44 15.35
N ARG A 102 -7.14 -14.52 15.63
CA ARG A 102 -6.63 -14.84 16.97
C ARG A 102 -5.66 -13.78 17.46
N ASP A 103 -4.75 -13.34 16.62
CA ASP A 103 -3.74 -12.35 16.98
C ASP A 103 -4.39 -11.00 17.29
N PHE A 104 -5.37 -10.57 16.48
CA PHE A 104 -6.18 -9.37 16.76
C PHE A 104 -6.94 -9.49 18.09
N GLU A 105 -7.65 -10.59 18.32
CA GLU A 105 -8.41 -10.83 19.55
C GLU A 105 -7.50 -10.87 20.80
N THR A 106 -6.27 -11.33 20.63
CA THR A 106 -5.26 -11.38 21.71
C THR A 106 -4.69 -9.99 21.99
N GLU A 107 -4.33 -9.24 20.98
CA GLU A 107 -3.77 -7.89 21.10
C GLU A 107 -4.78 -6.88 21.68
N HIS A 108 -6.06 -7.06 21.36
CA HIS A 108 -7.14 -6.17 21.79
C HIS A 108 -7.98 -6.72 22.95
N ASN A 109 -7.35 -7.50 23.85
CA ASN A 109 -7.97 -7.98 25.11
C ASN A 109 -9.30 -8.71 24.93
N GLY A 110 -9.41 -9.57 23.91
CA GLY A 110 -10.60 -10.37 23.65
C GLY A 110 -11.73 -9.62 22.95
N ALA A 111 -11.44 -8.45 22.34
CA ALA A 111 -12.40 -7.83 21.43
C ALA A 111 -12.69 -8.77 20.27
N SER A 112 -13.98 -9.11 20.06
CA SER A 112 -14.34 -10.00 18.95
C SER A 112 -14.05 -9.32 17.62
N PHE A 113 -13.21 -9.96 16.82
CA PHE A 113 -12.85 -9.48 15.48
C PHE A 113 -14.10 -9.27 14.60
N ASP A 114 -15.04 -10.19 14.62
CA ASP A 114 -16.28 -10.09 13.83
C ASP A 114 -17.10 -8.86 14.25
N LYS A 115 -17.15 -8.56 15.54
CA LYS A 115 -17.83 -7.37 16.06
C LYS A 115 -17.14 -6.08 15.63
N VAL A 116 -15.82 -6.05 15.63
CA VAL A 116 -15.04 -4.89 15.17
C VAL A 116 -15.28 -4.66 13.68
N ILE A 117 -15.26 -5.70 12.86
CA ILE A 117 -15.57 -5.61 11.43
C ILE A 117 -16.99 -5.09 11.21
N GLU A 118 -17.97 -5.55 11.97
CA GLU A 118 -19.34 -5.06 11.90
C GLU A 118 -19.43 -3.56 12.30
N MET A 119 -18.74 -3.15 13.34
CA MET A 119 -18.70 -1.75 13.77
C MET A 119 -18.05 -0.86 12.71
N ILE A 120 -16.96 -1.29 12.10
CA ILE A 120 -16.31 -0.57 11.00
C ILE A 120 -17.26 -0.44 9.80
N ARG A 121 -17.95 -1.50 9.41
CA ARG A 121 -18.95 -1.47 8.33
C ARG A 121 -20.07 -0.49 8.59
N ASN A 122 -20.49 -0.37 9.83
CA ASN A 122 -21.59 0.50 10.24
C ASN A 122 -21.15 1.92 10.57
N GLY A 123 -19.86 2.22 10.52
CA GLY A 123 -19.31 3.55 10.83
C GLY A 123 -19.50 3.97 12.29
N VAL A 124 -19.64 3.04 13.22
CA VAL A 124 -20.17 3.31 14.58
C VAL A 124 -19.13 3.90 15.52
N SER A 125 -17.81 3.86 15.21
CA SER A 125 -16.80 4.47 16.08
C SER A 125 -15.53 4.82 15.31
N ASN A 126 -15.17 6.10 15.33
CA ASN A 126 -13.93 6.58 14.73
C ASN A 126 -12.69 6.02 15.46
N GLU A 127 -12.74 5.86 16.77
CA GLU A 127 -11.62 5.35 17.58
C GLU A 127 -11.29 3.90 17.19
N ILE A 128 -12.31 3.05 17.08
CA ILE A 128 -12.13 1.64 16.65
C ILE A 128 -11.63 1.57 15.21
N THR A 129 -12.08 2.49 14.35
CA THR A 129 -11.62 2.54 12.95
C THR A 129 -10.13 2.89 12.87
N GLU A 130 -9.66 3.86 13.65
CA GLU A 130 -8.24 4.23 13.67
C GLU A 130 -7.37 3.13 14.29
N GLU A 131 -7.82 2.51 15.39
CA GLU A 131 -7.14 1.36 16.00
C GLU A 131 -7.03 0.17 15.03
N PHE A 132 -8.11 -0.10 14.27
CA PHE A 132 -8.09 -1.13 13.23
C PHE A 132 -7.15 -0.79 12.08
N LYS A 133 -7.07 0.46 11.67
CA LYS A 133 -6.12 0.92 10.63
C LYS A 133 -4.67 0.70 11.08
N ASP A 134 -4.34 1.11 12.30
CA ASP A 134 -3.00 0.91 12.86
C ASP A 134 -2.65 -0.59 13.00
N TRP A 135 -3.61 -1.38 13.45
CA TRP A 135 -3.44 -2.83 13.52
C TRP A 135 -3.25 -3.44 12.12
N SER A 136 -4.06 -3.06 11.12
CA SER A 136 -3.98 -3.61 9.78
C SER A 136 -2.66 -3.27 9.06
N GLU A 137 -2.11 -2.10 9.33
CA GLU A 137 -0.77 -1.73 8.87
C GLU A 137 0.31 -2.62 9.51
N ASN A 138 0.25 -2.82 10.82
CA ASN A 138 1.19 -3.70 11.51
C ASN A 138 1.06 -5.15 11.06
N TRP A 139 -0.17 -5.64 10.90
CA TRP A 139 -0.43 -6.96 10.35
C TRP A 139 0.18 -7.14 8.96
N PHE A 140 0.04 -6.15 8.09
CA PHE A 140 0.64 -6.20 6.76
C PHE A 140 2.15 -6.42 6.84
N TRP A 141 2.85 -5.65 7.67
CA TRP A 141 4.29 -5.77 7.82
C TRP A 141 4.73 -7.11 8.43
N GLN A 142 3.94 -7.68 9.31
CA GLN A 142 4.19 -9.00 9.89
C GLN A 142 3.92 -10.13 8.89
N THR A 143 2.88 -9.99 8.06
CA THR A 143 2.43 -11.06 7.16
C THR A 143 3.26 -11.13 5.88
N PHE A 144 3.52 -9.99 5.25
CA PHE A 144 4.24 -9.95 3.97
C PHE A 144 5.75 -9.74 4.15
N GLY A 145 6.17 -9.29 5.30
CA GLY A 145 7.56 -9.13 5.68
C GLY A 145 8.32 -8.08 4.85
N THR A 146 9.13 -7.31 5.52
CA THR A 146 10.02 -6.31 4.90
C THR A 146 10.94 -6.94 3.85
N TYR A 147 11.39 -8.17 4.09
CA TYR A 147 12.28 -8.88 3.19
C TYR A 147 11.64 -9.16 1.82
N ASN A 148 10.40 -9.66 1.80
CA ASN A 148 9.72 -10.01 0.55
C ASN A 148 9.47 -8.76 -0.31
N ILE A 149 9.12 -7.63 0.30
CA ILE A 149 8.94 -6.37 -0.42
C ILE A 149 10.25 -5.91 -1.03
N LYS A 150 11.34 -5.94 -0.25
CA LYS A 150 12.67 -5.55 -0.73
C LYS A 150 13.13 -6.43 -1.89
N TYR A 151 12.95 -7.73 -1.77
CA TYR A 151 13.35 -8.70 -2.80
C TYR A 151 12.54 -8.50 -4.09
N ASN A 152 11.22 -8.46 -3.99
CA ASN A 152 10.34 -8.29 -5.17
C ASN A 152 10.57 -6.93 -5.85
N PHE A 153 10.81 -5.88 -5.08
CA PHE A 153 11.16 -4.60 -5.66
C PHE A 153 12.50 -4.63 -6.38
N ALA A 154 13.52 -5.28 -5.80
CA ALA A 154 14.83 -5.39 -6.45
C ALA A 154 14.76 -6.12 -7.80
N GLU A 155 13.96 -7.19 -7.90
CA GLU A 155 13.71 -7.88 -9.16
C GLU A 155 12.99 -6.97 -10.17
N ALA A 156 11.88 -6.34 -9.77
CA ALA A 156 11.12 -5.44 -10.64
C ALA A 156 11.93 -4.22 -11.09
N ALA A 157 12.80 -3.71 -10.21
CA ALA A 157 13.70 -2.60 -10.53
C ALA A 157 14.74 -2.96 -11.59
N ASN A 158 15.29 -4.16 -11.54
CA ASN A 158 16.19 -4.64 -12.60
C ASN A 158 15.47 -4.75 -13.94
N GLU A 159 14.27 -5.33 -13.98
CA GLU A 159 13.46 -5.43 -15.20
C GLU A 159 13.11 -4.03 -15.75
N PHE A 160 12.80 -3.09 -14.88
CA PHE A 160 12.52 -1.70 -15.27
C PHE A 160 13.74 -1.04 -15.93
N LEU A 161 14.94 -1.17 -15.33
CA LEU A 161 16.18 -0.60 -15.86
C LEU A 161 16.60 -1.26 -17.17
N GLU A 162 16.48 -2.59 -17.30
CA GLU A 162 16.75 -3.32 -18.55
C GLU A 162 15.81 -2.86 -19.68
N GLY A 163 14.55 -2.55 -19.36
CA GLY A 163 13.56 -2.01 -20.31
C GLY A 163 13.90 -0.61 -20.81
N MET A 164 14.70 0.16 -20.06
CA MET A 164 15.14 1.50 -20.47
C MET A 164 16.39 1.50 -21.37
N GLU A 165 17.17 0.42 -21.38
CA GLU A 165 18.38 0.30 -22.20
C GLU A 165 18.08 -0.13 -23.66
N ASN A 166 16.83 -0.52 -23.99
CA ASN A 166 16.35 -0.91 -25.31
C ASN A 166 15.55 0.21 -25.97
#